data_3e8eac6ce526eb41c9ab2aebd3af3135
#
_entry.id   3e8eac6ce526eb41c9ab2aebd3af3135
#
_cell.length_a   1.000
_cell.length_b   1.000
_cell.length_c   1.000
_cell.angle_alpha   90.00
_cell.angle_beta   90.00
_cell.angle_gamma   90.00
#
_symmetry.space_group_name_H-M   'P 1'
#
loop_
_entity.id
_entity.type
_entity.pdbx_description
1 polymer ?
#
loop_
_entity_poly.entity_id
_entity_poly.type
_entity_poly.pdbx_seq_one_letter_code
_entity_poly.pdbx_strand_id
1 'polypeptide(L)'
;MKNSEDMVKRSVNRRSFLRNGVLAGGAAVAGAGLLSSGKTMLAQENDDARGSLDRGDVAILRFVAAAEIIESDLWQQYAELGGITSDSSTNPYQAAFQVLDSDGLQYITSNTNDEISHATFLNAYLESKGEEPVNLDEFRTLQGSQATGAQNIGRLTNLMHLTVDTSWYIRYRSTTNPDFGATYPQALTITNRTSIPITDADFDNQMHIQAIANTAAFHFGTVEQAGSSLYASLGQKVTHAEVLEITLGIGADEVAHFLEWWILPATPSPDRRSRITD
;
A
#
# COMPACT_ATOMS: atom_id res chain seq x y z
N MET A 1 38.72 35.12 -11.81
CA MET A 1 38.68 33.67 -11.85
C MET A 1 38.18 33.23 -10.45
N LYS A 2 36.91 32.96 -10.32
CA LYS A 2 36.29 32.42 -9.07
C LYS A 2 35.92 30.97 -9.36
N ASN A 3 36.35 30.12 -8.46
CA ASN A 3 36.30 28.65 -8.54
C ASN A 3 34.89 28.13 -8.70
N SER A 4 34.72 27.21 -9.62
CA SER A 4 33.53 26.46 -9.98
C SER A 4 33.38 25.18 -9.17
N GLU A 5 33.80 25.13 -7.91
CA GLU A 5 33.84 23.91 -7.10
C GLU A 5 32.80 23.84 -5.95
N ASP A 6 31.89 24.78 -5.82
CA ASP A 6 30.86 24.79 -4.79
C ASP A 6 29.45 24.42 -5.28
N MET A 7 29.35 23.53 -6.26
CA MET A 7 28.09 22.81 -6.46
C MET A 7 28.05 21.64 -5.48
N VAL A 8 27.80 21.97 -4.22
CA VAL A 8 27.46 21.01 -3.18
C VAL A 8 26.33 20.12 -3.69
N LYS A 9 26.65 18.84 -3.90
CA LYS A 9 25.67 17.78 -4.11
C LYS A 9 24.70 17.77 -2.92
N ARG A 10 23.61 18.51 -3.01
CA ARG A 10 22.47 18.32 -2.12
C ARG A 10 21.91 16.93 -2.43
N SER A 11 22.24 15.98 -1.58
CA SER A 11 21.48 14.72 -1.54
C SER A 11 20.05 15.09 -1.17
N VAL A 12 19.17 15.05 -2.16
CA VAL A 12 17.74 15.13 -1.92
C VAL A 12 17.37 13.82 -1.22
N ASN A 13 17.22 13.83 0.10
CA ASN A 13 16.73 12.69 0.82
C ASN A 13 15.20 12.57 0.60
N ARG A 14 14.67 11.36 0.73
CA ARG A 14 13.25 11.05 0.52
C ARG A 14 12.32 11.93 1.36
N ARG A 15 12.70 12.24 2.58
CA ARG A 15 11.96 13.12 3.49
C ARG A 15 11.82 14.54 2.92
N SER A 16 12.85 15.03 2.24
CA SER A 16 12.82 16.31 1.55
C SER A 16 11.94 16.27 0.30
N PHE A 17 11.92 15.13 -0.39
CA PHE A 17 11.07 14.90 -1.54
C PHE A 17 9.59 14.78 -1.13
N LEU A 18 9.27 13.97 -0.13
CA LEU A 18 7.92 13.82 0.39
C LEU A 18 7.38 15.11 1.00
N ARG A 19 8.21 15.84 1.79
CA ARG A 19 7.82 17.15 2.35
C ARG A 19 7.58 18.19 1.26
N ASN A 20 8.34 18.16 0.19
CA ASN A 20 8.15 19.06 -0.94
C ASN A 20 7.02 18.57 -1.86
N GLY A 21 6.75 17.26 -1.90
CA GLY A 21 5.59 16.65 -2.57
C GLY A 21 4.29 17.00 -1.87
N VAL A 22 4.25 16.97 -0.53
CA VAL A 22 3.11 17.43 0.26
C VAL A 22 2.87 18.94 0.09
N LEU A 23 3.93 19.75 -0.08
CA LEU A 23 3.78 21.18 -0.41
C LEU A 23 3.31 21.38 -1.87
N ALA A 24 3.67 20.48 -2.80
CA ALA A 24 3.14 20.48 -4.17
C ALA A 24 1.74 19.87 -4.22
N GLY A 25 1.43 18.88 -3.38
CA GLY A 25 0.10 18.33 -3.17
C GLY A 25 -0.84 19.33 -2.47
N GLY A 26 -0.31 20.16 -1.56
CA GLY A 26 -1.05 21.32 -1.01
C GLY A 26 -1.46 22.33 -2.10
N ALA A 27 -0.68 22.44 -3.17
CA ALA A 27 -1.07 23.21 -4.37
C ALA A 27 -2.12 22.47 -5.22
N ALA A 28 -2.17 21.14 -5.17
CA ALA A 28 -3.22 20.33 -5.82
C ALA A 28 -4.55 20.39 -5.03
N VAL A 29 -4.50 20.50 -3.69
CA VAL A 29 -5.69 20.80 -2.86
C VAL A 29 -6.16 22.24 -3.10
N ALA A 30 -5.27 23.20 -3.35
CA ALA A 30 -5.63 24.52 -3.84
C ALA A 30 -6.17 24.48 -5.28
N GLY A 31 -5.70 23.53 -6.11
CA GLY A 31 -6.23 23.23 -7.44
C GLY A 31 -7.64 22.62 -7.39
N ALA A 32 -7.93 21.76 -6.42
CA ALA A 32 -9.27 21.26 -6.16
C ALA A 32 -10.23 22.39 -5.71
N GLY A 33 -9.71 23.37 -4.97
CA GLY A 33 -10.43 24.62 -4.67
C GLY A 33 -10.75 25.44 -5.91
N LEU A 34 -9.88 25.43 -6.92
CA LEU A 34 -10.12 26.09 -8.21
C LEU A 34 -11.06 25.27 -9.11
N LEU A 35 -11.05 23.94 -9.01
CA LEU A 35 -12.05 23.09 -9.66
C LEU A 35 -13.42 23.23 -9.00
N SER A 36 -13.50 23.49 -7.69
CA SER A 36 -14.78 23.78 -7.01
C SER A 36 -15.34 25.15 -7.37
N SER A 37 -14.53 26.11 -7.82
CA SER A 37 -15.00 27.39 -8.37
C SER A 37 -15.35 27.32 -9.85
N GLY A 38 -15.02 26.22 -10.54
CA GLY A 38 -15.50 25.87 -11.89
C GLY A 38 -16.93 25.32 -11.93
N LYS A 39 -17.77 25.69 -10.96
CA LYS A 39 -19.16 25.26 -10.81
C LYS A 39 -20.12 25.66 -11.93
N THR A 40 -19.62 26.00 -13.10
CA THR A 40 -20.52 26.54 -14.14
C THR A 40 -20.60 25.73 -15.44
N MET A 41 -19.99 24.55 -15.55
CA MET A 41 -20.10 23.78 -16.80
C MET A 41 -20.55 22.31 -16.67
N LEU A 42 -20.61 21.73 -15.46
CA LEU A 42 -21.06 20.35 -15.30
C LEU A 42 -22.18 20.15 -14.26
N ALA A 43 -22.64 21.19 -13.59
CA ALA A 43 -23.65 21.10 -12.55
C ALA A 43 -24.94 21.85 -12.95
N GLN A 44 -25.52 21.47 -14.06
CA GLN A 44 -26.97 21.56 -14.25
C GLN A 44 -27.51 20.13 -14.32
N GLU A 45 -27.16 19.34 -13.32
CA GLU A 45 -27.79 18.07 -13.06
C GLU A 45 -28.65 18.20 -11.82
N ASN A 46 -29.86 17.82 -12.01
CA ASN A 46 -30.99 17.81 -11.11
C ASN A 46 -30.58 17.42 -9.67
N ASP A 47 -31.05 18.19 -8.69
CA ASP A 47 -30.99 17.89 -7.24
C ASP A 47 -31.62 16.52 -6.87
N ASP A 48 -32.25 15.85 -7.82
CA ASP A 48 -32.79 14.48 -7.68
C ASP A 48 -31.75 13.39 -7.84
N ALA A 49 -30.54 13.71 -8.30
CA ALA A 49 -29.44 12.74 -8.48
C ALA A 49 -28.61 12.45 -7.19
N ARG A 50 -28.92 13.13 -6.08
CA ARG A 50 -28.33 12.81 -4.76
C ARG A 50 -28.95 11.59 -4.07
N GLY A 51 -29.88 10.89 -4.73
CA GLY A 51 -30.75 9.93 -4.07
C GLY A 51 -30.14 8.54 -3.91
N SER A 52 -30.02 7.78 -4.94
CA SER A 52 -29.61 6.37 -4.86
C SER A 52 -28.53 6.05 -5.89
N LEU A 53 -27.56 5.29 -5.46
CA LEU A 53 -26.56 4.71 -6.37
C LEU A 53 -27.23 3.67 -7.29
N ASP A 54 -26.71 3.50 -8.50
CA ASP A 54 -27.15 2.38 -9.31
C ASP A 54 -26.55 1.06 -8.77
N ARG A 55 -27.12 -0.05 -9.22
CA ARG A 55 -26.69 -1.38 -8.74
C ARG A 55 -25.26 -1.71 -9.11
N GLY A 56 -24.74 -1.14 -10.20
CA GLY A 56 -23.37 -1.34 -10.65
C GLY A 56 -22.38 -0.67 -9.71
N ASP A 57 -22.65 0.60 -9.38
CA ASP A 57 -21.81 1.37 -8.45
C ASP A 57 -21.84 0.77 -7.03
N VAL A 58 -23.02 0.34 -6.55
CA VAL A 58 -23.13 -0.37 -5.27
C VAL A 58 -22.30 -1.66 -5.27
N ALA A 59 -22.36 -2.45 -6.35
CA ALA A 59 -21.59 -3.68 -6.47
C ALA A 59 -20.07 -3.41 -6.47
N ILE A 60 -19.63 -2.35 -7.14
CA ILE A 60 -18.22 -1.92 -7.15
C ILE A 60 -17.81 -1.49 -5.75
N LEU A 61 -18.55 -0.62 -5.09
CA LEU A 61 -18.25 -0.15 -3.73
C LEU A 61 -18.17 -1.31 -2.72
N ARG A 62 -19.12 -2.25 -2.78
CA ARG A 62 -19.09 -3.44 -1.90
C ARG A 62 -17.91 -4.33 -2.19
N PHE A 63 -17.52 -4.47 -3.46
CA PHE A 63 -16.36 -5.26 -3.84
C PHE A 63 -15.05 -4.63 -3.33
N VAL A 64 -14.86 -3.32 -3.54
CA VAL A 64 -13.66 -2.65 -3.02
C VAL A 64 -13.66 -2.57 -1.50
N ALA A 65 -14.80 -2.37 -0.82
CA ALA A 65 -14.89 -2.43 0.63
C ALA A 65 -14.47 -3.81 1.19
N ALA A 66 -14.84 -4.89 0.50
CA ALA A 66 -14.38 -6.23 0.88
C ALA A 66 -12.87 -6.40 0.67
N ALA A 67 -12.31 -5.86 -0.43
CA ALA A 67 -10.88 -5.87 -0.70
C ALA A 67 -10.12 -5.09 0.38
N GLU A 68 -10.54 -3.87 0.70
CA GLU A 68 -9.93 -3.04 1.75
C GLU A 68 -9.98 -3.69 3.15
N ILE A 69 -11.07 -4.39 3.50
CA ILE A 69 -11.14 -5.14 4.77
C ILE A 69 -10.10 -6.26 4.80
N ILE A 70 -9.90 -6.97 3.69
CA ILE A 70 -8.87 -8.02 3.57
C ILE A 70 -7.48 -7.41 3.63
N GLU A 71 -7.28 -6.30 2.95
CA GLU A 71 -6.02 -5.57 2.91
C GLU A 71 -5.69 -4.97 4.28
N SER A 72 -6.66 -4.36 4.96
CA SER A 72 -6.52 -3.93 6.36
C SER A 72 -6.08 -5.06 7.29
N ASP A 73 -6.59 -6.28 7.12
CA ASP A 73 -6.20 -7.43 7.95
C ASP A 73 -4.74 -7.81 7.75
N LEU A 74 -4.25 -7.80 6.51
CA LEU A 74 -2.84 -8.12 6.26
C LEU A 74 -1.91 -7.00 6.75
N TRP A 75 -2.24 -5.74 6.52
CA TRP A 75 -1.45 -4.61 6.99
C TRP A 75 -1.39 -4.53 8.51
N GLN A 76 -2.49 -4.82 9.22
CA GLN A 76 -2.50 -4.91 10.68
C GLN A 76 -1.52 -5.97 11.20
N GLN A 77 -1.46 -7.16 10.58
CA GLN A 77 -0.50 -8.20 10.96
C GLN A 77 0.96 -7.74 10.76
N TYR A 78 1.23 -6.99 9.70
CA TYR A 78 2.54 -6.39 9.49
C TYR A 78 2.86 -5.30 10.53
N ALA A 79 1.90 -4.43 10.82
CA ALA A 79 2.10 -3.32 11.77
C ALA A 79 2.31 -3.80 13.21
N GLU A 80 1.62 -4.87 13.63
CA GLU A 80 1.77 -5.47 14.96
C GLU A 80 3.21 -5.89 15.24
N LEU A 81 3.93 -6.36 14.21
CA LEU A 81 5.27 -6.95 14.34
C LEU A 81 6.37 -6.04 13.79
N GLY A 82 6.08 -5.27 12.76
CA GLY A 82 7.05 -4.49 11.99
C GLY A 82 6.79 -2.99 11.96
N GLY A 83 5.66 -2.51 12.47
CA GLY A 83 5.33 -1.08 12.53
C GLY A 83 6.02 -0.33 13.66
N ILE A 84 5.77 0.97 13.75
CA ILE A 84 6.22 1.80 14.87
C ILE A 84 5.45 1.39 16.13
N THR A 85 6.17 1.08 17.18
CA THR A 85 5.62 0.79 18.51
C THR A 85 5.93 1.93 19.48
N SER A 86 5.17 2.00 20.58
CA SER A 86 5.45 2.94 21.68
C SER A 86 6.67 2.53 22.51
N ASP A 87 7.12 1.29 22.37
CA ASP A 87 8.36 0.81 22.97
C ASP A 87 9.57 1.29 22.15
N SER A 88 10.58 1.78 22.82
CA SER A 88 11.85 2.20 22.20
C SER A 88 12.73 1.02 21.78
N SER A 89 12.39 -0.21 22.16
CA SER A 89 13.08 -1.41 21.73
C SER A 89 12.69 -1.79 20.30
N THR A 90 13.67 -2.09 19.47
CA THR A 90 13.46 -2.55 18.11
C THR A 90 13.60 -4.07 18.08
N ASN A 91 12.56 -4.78 17.69
CA ASN A 91 12.63 -6.22 17.52
C ASN A 91 13.42 -6.59 16.24
N PRO A 92 13.88 -7.85 16.07
CA PRO A 92 14.69 -8.24 14.91
C PRO A 92 13.97 -8.07 13.56
N TYR A 93 12.65 -8.16 13.51
CA TYR A 93 11.87 -7.96 12.29
C TYR A 93 11.83 -6.49 11.87
N GLN A 94 11.62 -5.59 12.83
CA GLN A 94 11.74 -4.14 12.61
C GLN A 94 13.15 -3.76 12.16
N ALA A 95 14.19 -4.32 12.81
CA ALA A 95 15.56 -4.10 12.41
C ALA A 95 15.85 -4.57 10.97
N ALA A 96 15.24 -5.68 10.55
CA ALA A 96 15.37 -6.19 9.19
C ALA A 96 14.72 -5.26 8.15
N PHE A 97 13.58 -4.61 8.45
CA PHE A 97 13.00 -3.59 7.59
C PHE A 97 13.88 -2.34 7.49
N GLN A 98 14.49 -1.91 8.60
CA GLN A 98 15.41 -0.76 8.59
C GLN A 98 16.66 -1.01 7.74
N VAL A 99 17.05 -2.28 7.51
CA VAL A 99 18.10 -2.64 6.54
C VAL A 99 17.62 -2.37 5.10
N LEU A 100 16.34 -2.56 4.80
CA LEU A 100 15.76 -2.27 3.49
C LEU A 100 15.60 -0.76 3.28
N ASP A 101 14.96 -0.09 4.24
CA ASP A 101 14.79 1.36 4.28
C ASP A 101 14.67 1.83 5.72
N SER A 102 15.35 2.93 6.08
CA SER A 102 15.28 3.51 7.43
C SER A 102 13.88 3.97 7.83
N ASP A 103 13.04 4.27 6.86
CA ASP A 103 11.66 4.73 7.06
C ASP A 103 10.63 3.57 6.90
N GLY A 104 11.07 2.33 6.69
CA GLY A 104 10.21 1.16 6.45
C GLY A 104 9.15 0.92 7.53
N LEU A 105 9.49 1.13 8.81
CA LEU A 105 8.53 1.02 9.91
C LEU A 105 7.43 2.08 9.84
N GLN A 106 7.80 3.30 9.40
CA GLN A 106 6.85 4.39 9.21
C GLN A 106 5.90 4.08 8.06
N TYR A 107 6.40 3.53 6.96
CA TYR A 107 5.57 3.14 5.82
C TYR A 107 4.56 2.06 6.22
N ILE A 108 5.00 0.99 6.88
CA ILE A 108 4.10 -0.05 7.40
C ILE A 108 2.99 0.57 8.27
N THR A 109 3.35 1.51 9.14
CA THR A 109 2.38 2.13 10.06
C THR A 109 1.42 3.05 9.32
N SER A 110 1.90 3.88 8.37
CA SER A 110 1.04 4.78 7.60
C SER A 110 0.09 4.01 6.68
N ASN A 111 0.61 3.06 5.89
CA ASN A 111 -0.22 2.25 5.01
C ASN A 111 -1.31 1.51 5.80
N THR A 112 -0.96 0.91 6.96
CA THR A 112 -1.96 0.26 7.82
C THR A 112 -3.09 1.22 8.23
N ASN A 113 -2.77 2.46 8.59
CA ASN A 113 -3.78 3.45 8.96
C ASN A 113 -4.63 3.87 7.76
N ASP A 114 -4.01 4.00 6.60
CA ASP A 114 -4.70 4.39 5.37
C ASP A 114 -5.68 3.29 4.94
N GLU A 115 -5.27 2.01 4.94
CA GLU A 115 -6.15 0.88 4.59
C GLU A 115 -7.34 0.71 5.56
N ILE A 116 -7.12 0.89 6.87
CA ILE A 116 -8.21 0.90 7.85
C ILE A 116 -9.17 2.07 7.56
N SER A 117 -8.64 3.21 7.16
CA SER A 117 -9.44 4.38 6.79
C SER A 117 -10.25 4.14 5.53
N HIS A 118 -9.66 3.54 4.48
CA HIS A 118 -10.34 3.18 3.24
C HIS A 118 -11.52 2.24 3.50
N ALA A 119 -11.29 1.14 4.22
CA ALA A 119 -12.33 0.17 4.58
C ALA A 119 -13.49 0.83 5.37
N THR A 120 -13.13 1.67 6.35
CA THR A 120 -14.10 2.38 7.20
C THR A 120 -14.91 3.37 6.38
N PHE A 121 -14.25 4.16 5.54
CA PHE A 121 -14.87 5.17 4.70
C PHE A 121 -15.85 4.53 3.70
N LEU A 122 -15.45 3.49 3.00
CA LEU A 122 -16.30 2.81 2.02
C LEU A 122 -17.56 2.25 2.65
N ASN A 123 -17.47 1.63 3.82
CA ASN A 123 -18.63 1.14 4.54
C ASN A 123 -19.54 2.28 5.03
N ALA A 124 -18.97 3.35 5.59
CA ALA A 124 -19.74 4.53 5.99
C ALA A 124 -20.42 5.20 4.79
N TYR A 125 -19.77 5.22 3.64
CA TYR A 125 -20.38 5.77 2.42
C TYR A 125 -21.55 4.90 1.93
N LEU A 126 -21.39 3.56 1.90
CA LEU A 126 -22.50 2.64 1.60
C LEU A 126 -23.70 2.89 2.51
N GLU A 127 -23.50 2.92 3.83
CA GLU A 127 -24.54 3.20 4.81
C GLU A 127 -25.22 4.56 4.57
N SER A 128 -24.44 5.60 4.23
CA SER A 128 -24.98 6.95 3.94
C SER A 128 -25.90 6.99 2.73
N LYS A 129 -25.76 6.01 1.83
CA LYS A 129 -26.61 5.82 0.66
C LYS A 129 -27.75 4.82 0.88
N GLY A 130 -27.89 4.30 2.10
CA GLY A 130 -28.90 3.31 2.48
C GLY A 130 -28.58 1.89 2.04
N GLU A 131 -27.32 1.62 1.72
CA GLU A 131 -26.84 0.30 1.33
C GLU A 131 -26.19 -0.43 2.51
N GLU A 132 -26.26 -1.76 2.50
CA GLU A 132 -25.66 -2.60 3.54
C GLU A 132 -24.13 -2.54 3.49
N PRO A 133 -23.45 -2.25 4.61
CA PRO A 133 -21.99 -2.33 4.69
C PRO A 133 -21.49 -3.75 4.50
N VAL A 134 -20.22 -3.89 4.17
CA VAL A 134 -19.54 -5.18 4.06
C VAL A 134 -19.00 -5.58 5.43
N ASN A 135 -19.26 -6.80 5.84
CA ASN A 135 -18.70 -7.42 7.04
C ASN A 135 -18.11 -8.80 6.66
N LEU A 136 -16.86 -9.04 7.03
CA LEU A 136 -16.15 -10.29 6.79
C LEU A 136 -15.77 -11.02 8.09
N ASP A 137 -16.34 -10.64 9.23
CA ASP A 137 -15.94 -11.21 10.53
C ASP A 137 -16.16 -12.72 10.63
N GLU A 138 -17.19 -13.26 9.99
CA GLU A 138 -17.45 -14.70 9.96
C GLU A 138 -16.32 -15.51 9.27
N PHE A 139 -15.53 -14.85 8.42
CA PHE A 139 -14.42 -15.45 7.69
C PHE A 139 -13.08 -15.32 8.41
N ARG A 140 -13.02 -14.65 9.57
CA ARG A 140 -11.80 -14.52 10.38
C ARG A 140 -11.47 -15.83 11.10
N THR A 141 -11.11 -16.84 10.32
CA THR A 141 -10.88 -18.21 10.81
C THR A 141 -9.43 -18.66 10.67
N LEU A 142 -8.58 -17.87 10.00
CA LEU A 142 -7.19 -18.21 9.83
C LEU A 142 -6.37 -17.88 11.09
N GLN A 143 -5.31 -18.63 11.31
CA GLN A 143 -4.40 -18.41 12.42
C GLN A 143 -3.41 -17.29 12.06
N GLY A 144 -3.20 -16.33 12.95
CA GLY A 144 -2.15 -15.32 12.88
C GLY A 144 -0.83 -15.81 13.49
N SER A 145 0.18 -14.93 13.46
CA SER A 145 1.47 -15.14 14.11
C SER A 145 1.30 -15.39 15.63
N GLN A 146 2.22 -16.16 16.20
CA GLN A 146 2.36 -16.38 17.64
C GLN A 146 3.62 -15.70 18.20
N ALA A 147 4.32 -14.91 17.38
CA ALA A 147 5.45 -14.14 17.83
C ALA A 147 5.02 -13.02 18.79
N THR A 148 5.90 -12.66 19.71
CA THR A 148 5.69 -11.55 20.64
C THR A 148 5.40 -10.26 19.88
N GLY A 149 4.26 -9.64 20.20
CA GLY A 149 3.73 -8.44 19.52
C GLY A 149 2.52 -8.71 18.66
N ALA A 150 2.32 -9.93 18.16
CA ALA A 150 1.14 -10.30 17.38
C ALA A 150 -0.12 -10.38 18.26
N GLN A 151 -1.25 -9.93 17.72
CA GLN A 151 -2.55 -10.12 18.36
C GLN A 151 -3.06 -11.54 18.14
N ASN A 152 -3.55 -12.17 19.20
CA ASN A 152 -4.15 -13.50 19.14
C ASN A 152 -5.63 -13.41 18.75
N ILE A 153 -5.90 -13.12 17.50
CA ILE A 153 -7.24 -13.03 16.90
C ILE A 153 -7.31 -13.84 15.60
N GLY A 154 -8.52 -14.20 15.18
CA GLY A 154 -8.72 -14.80 13.85
C GLY A 154 -8.40 -13.82 12.75
N ARG A 155 -7.80 -14.31 11.66
CA ARG A 155 -7.36 -13.51 10.51
C ARG A 155 -8.14 -13.85 9.25
N LEU A 156 -8.20 -12.92 8.34
CA LEU A 156 -8.73 -13.11 6.98
C LEU A 156 -7.65 -13.58 6.01
N THR A 157 -6.38 -13.32 6.32
CA THR A 157 -5.24 -13.55 5.43
C THR A 157 -4.21 -14.47 6.09
N ASN A 158 -3.44 -15.18 5.27
CA ASN A 158 -2.44 -16.14 5.73
C ASN A 158 -1.01 -15.69 5.34
N LEU A 159 -0.44 -14.78 6.12
CA LEU A 159 0.91 -14.24 5.87
C LEU A 159 2.04 -15.21 6.25
N MET A 160 1.73 -16.28 6.97
CA MET A 160 2.72 -17.30 7.32
C MET A 160 3.00 -18.30 6.18
N HIS A 161 2.11 -18.37 5.18
CA HIS A 161 2.18 -19.35 4.10
C HIS A 161 1.79 -18.73 2.75
N LEU A 162 2.47 -17.66 2.36
CA LEU A 162 2.21 -16.99 1.09
C LEU A 162 2.65 -17.83 -0.11
N THR A 163 1.92 -17.69 -1.20
CA THR A 163 2.41 -18.00 -2.54
C THR A 163 2.81 -16.70 -3.22
N VAL A 164 4.10 -16.56 -3.53
CA VAL A 164 4.67 -15.35 -4.13
C VAL A 164 4.83 -15.56 -5.63
N ASP A 165 4.19 -14.71 -6.42
CA ASP A 165 4.38 -14.60 -7.88
C ASP A 165 5.27 -13.41 -8.18
N THR A 166 6.42 -13.66 -8.83
CA THR A 166 7.40 -12.62 -9.13
C THR A 166 7.18 -11.94 -10.50
N SER A 167 6.13 -12.30 -11.22
CA SER A 167 5.88 -11.80 -12.59
C SER A 167 5.68 -10.29 -12.65
N TRP A 168 5.03 -9.69 -11.64
CA TRP A 168 4.81 -8.25 -11.58
C TRP A 168 6.13 -7.47 -11.58
N TYR A 169 7.14 -7.95 -10.85
CA TYR A 169 8.46 -7.31 -10.77
C TYR A 169 9.16 -7.27 -12.12
N ILE A 170 9.08 -8.36 -12.89
CA ILE A 170 9.62 -8.43 -14.24
C ILE A 170 8.86 -7.50 -15.17
N ARG A 171 7.53 -7.47 -15.07
CA ARG A 171 6.68 -6.59 -15.86
C ARG A 171 7.10 -5.14 -15.71
N TYR A 172 7.19 -4.64 -14.49
CA TYR A 172 7.52 -3.24 -14.24
C TYR A 172 8.96 -2.86 -14.55
N ARG A 173 9.87 -3.83 -14.56
CA ARG A 173 11.27 -3.60 -14.88
C ARG A 173 11.64 -3.84 -16.34
N SER A 174 10.74 -4.37 -17.10
CA SER A 174 10.97 -4.61 -18.53
C SER A 174 10.98 -3.29 -19.31
N THR A 175 12.01 -3.09 -20.12
CA THR A 175 12.09 -1.94 -21.06
C THR A 175 11.07 -2.03 -22.19
N THR A 176 10.45 -3.20 -22.36
CA THR A 176 9.41 -3.46 -23.35
C THR A 176 8.04 -3.55 -22.71
N ASN A 177 7.89 -3.09 -21.46
CA ASN A 177 6.63 -3.14 -20.76
C ASN A 177 5.56 -2.27 -21.44
N PRO A 178 4.55 -2.86 -22.09
CA PRO A 178 3.33 -2.17 -22.35
C PRO A 178 2.38 -2.47 -21.18
N ASP A 179 2.08 -1.50 -20.37
CA ASP A 179 1.18 -1.63 -19.20
C ASP A 179 -0.26 -2.00 -19.58
N PHE A 180 -0.55 -2.07 -20.86
CA PHE A 180 -1.89 -2.30 -21.37
C PHE A 180 -2.05 -3.72 -21.94
N GLY A 181 -2.44 -4.65 -21.07
CA GLY A 181 -2.94 -5.96 -21.50
C GLY A 181 -1.89 -6.96 -22.00
N ALA A 182 -0.61 -6.67 -21.87
CA ALA A 182 0.42 -7.64 -22.21
C ALA A 182 0.41 -8.80 -21.21
N THR A 183 0.43 -10.01 -21.74
CA THR A 183 0.59 -11.23 -20.96
C THR A 183 2.07 -11.53 -20.82
N TYR A 184 2.56 -11.55 -19.59
CA TYR A 184 3.92 -11.95 -19.26
C TYR A 184 3.91 -13.39 -18.76
N PRO A 185 4.86 -14.22 -19.19
CA PRO A 185 5.04 -15.52 -18.56
C PRO A 185 5.37 -15.31 -17.09
N GLN A 186 4.80 -16.14 -16.23
CA GLN A 186 5.14 -16.16 -14.82
C GLN A 186 6.63 -16.48 -14.66
N ALA A 187 7.37 -15.59 -14.01
CA ALA A 187 8.81 -15.76 -13.87
C ALA A 187 9.14 -16.88 -12.89
N LEU A 188 8.50 -16.85 -11.72
CA LEU A 188 8.71 -17.82 -10.65
C LEU A 188 7.54 -17.75 -9.67
N THR A 189 7.03 -18.92 -9.28
CA THR A 189 6.11 -19.05 -8.14
C THR A 189 6.87 -19.68 -6.97
N ILE A 190 6.89 -18.99 -5.85
CA ILE A 190 7.47 -19.47 -4.60
C ILE A 190 6.32 -19.74 -3.63
N THR A 191 6.18 -20.99 -3.17
CA THR A 191 5.11 -21.40 -2.25
C THR A 191 5.61 -21.51 -0.82
N ASN A 192 4.69 -21.42 0.15
CA ASN A 192 4.98 -21.56 1.59
C ASN A 192 6.07 -20.60 2.09
N ARG A 193 5.98 -19.34 1.70
CA ARG A 193 6.86 -18.30 2.23
C ARG A 193 6.15 -17.58 3.36
N THR A 194 6.81 -17.49 4.49
CA THR A 194 6.35 -16.59 5.53
C THR A 194 6.80 -15.16 5.24
N SER A 195 5.91 -14.21 5.40
CA SER A 195 6.21 -12.78 5.32
C SER A 195 6.15 -12.07 6.68
N ILE A 196 5.71 -12.79 7.71
CA ILE A 196 5.77 -12.37 9.11
C ILE A 196 6.45 -13.45 9.94
N PRO A 197 7.09 -13.14 11.08
CA PRO A 197 7.54 -14.13 12.05
C PRO A 197 6.37 -15.02 12.47
N ILE A 198 6.56 -16.33 12.48
CA ILE A 198 5.53 -17.29 12.92
C ILE A 198 5.54 -17.38 14.44
N THR A 199 6.75 -17.45 15.04
CA THR A 199 7.00 -17.49 16.48
C THR A 199 8.27 -16.71 16.81
N ASP A 200 8.56 -16.50 18.07
CA ASP A 200 9.80 -15.84 18.53
C ASP A 200 11.08 -16.56 18.09
N ALA A 201 11.01 -17.84 17.78
CA ALA A 201 12.17 -18.58 17.24
C ALA A 201 12.67 -18.03 15.89
N ASP A 202 11.82 -17.34 15.13
CA ASP A 202 12.22 -16.70 13.88
C ASP A 202 13.12 -15.48 14.12
N PHE A 203 13.17 -14.94 15.33
CA PHE A 203 14.05 -13.84 15.71
C PHE A 203 15.49 -14.26 16.01
N ASP A 204 15.74 -15.54 16.24
CA ASP A 204 17.05 -16.05 16.67
C ASP A 204 18.10 -16.03 15.56
N ASN A 205 17.68 -15.94 14.29
CA ASN A 205 18.57 -15.97 13.14
C ASN A 205 18.40 -14.74 12.26
N GLN A 206 19.39 -13.86 12.25
CA GLN A 206 19.35 -12.60 11.51
C GLN A 206 19.14 -12.79 9.99
N MET A 207 19.74 -13.82 9.38
CA MET A 207 19.55 -14.07 7.95
C MET A 207 18.15 -14.58 7.64
N HIS A 208 17.57 -15.36 8.54
CA HIS A 208 16.21 -15.87 8.42
C HIS A 208 15.20 -14.75 8.54
N ILE A 209 15.29 -13.92 9.57
CA ILE A 209 14.36 -12.80 9.76
C ILE A 209 14.49 -11.75 8.65
N GLN A 210 15.70 -11.54 8.10
CA GLN A 210 15.88 -10.69 6.93
C GLN A 210 15.20 -11.27 5.69
N ALA A 211 15.22 -12.58 5.49
CA ALA A 211 14.51 -13.22 4.39
C ALA A 211 13.00 -13.08 4.53
N ILE A 212 12.46 -13.15 5.75
CA ILE A 212 11.05 -12.87 6.06
C ILE A 212 10.69 -11.42 5.70
N ALA A 213 11.48 -10.45 6.15
CA ALA A 213 11.27 -9.03 5.84
C ALA A 213 11.37 -8.74 4.33
N ASN A 214 12.28 -9.40 3.62
CA ASN A 214 12.40 -9.28 2.16
C ASN A 214 11.14 -9.84 1.46
N THR A 215 10.58 -10.95 1.97
CA THR A 215 9.33 -11.52 1.45
C THR A 215 8.16 -10.57 1.68
N ALA A 216 8.08 -9.96 2.86
CA ALA A 216 7.08 -8.95 3.18
C ALA A 216 7.17 -7.73 2.25
N ALA A 217 8.35 -7.15 2.08
CA ALA A 217 8.56 -5.98 1.22
C ALA A 217 8.19 -6.29 -0.25
N PHE A 218 8.44 -7.51 -0.71
CA PHE A 218 7.99 -7.94 -2.03
C PHE A 218 6.47 -8.08 -2.09
N HIS A 219 5.84 -8.58 -1.04
CA HIS A 219 4.38 -8.69 -0.94
C HIS A 219 3.71 -7.32 -0.91
N PHE A 220 4.27 -6.35 -0.17
CA PHE A 220 3.78 -4.98 -0.17
C PHE A 220 3.70 -4.40 -1.58
N GLY A 221 4.81 -4.44 -2.32
CA GLY A 221 4.80 -3.95 -3.70
C GLY A 221 3.82 -4.70 -4.62
N THR A 222 3.49 -5.97 -4.32
CA THR A 222 2.51 -6.75 -5.09
C THR A 222 1.08 -6.34 -4.77
N VAL A 223 0.76 -6.15 -3.50
CA VAL A 223 -0.57 -5.76 -3.01
C VAL A 223 -0.92 -4.38 -3.54
N GLU A 224 -0.09 -3.40 -3.27
CA GLU A 224 -0.30 -2.01 -3.69
C GLU A 224 -0.38 -1.86 -5.22
N GLN A 225 0.40 -2.64 -5.97
CA GLN A 225 0.27 -2.67 -7.42
C GLN A 225 -1.06 -3.27 -7.86
N ALA A 226 -1.56 -4.26 -7.13
CA ALA A 226 -2.87 -4.85 -7.42
C ALA A 226 -3.99 -3.83 -7.13
N GLY A 227 -3.96 -3.14 -6.00
CA GLY A 227 -4.88 -2.07 -5.63
C GLY A 227 -4.90 -0.94 -6.65
N SER A 228 -3.73 -0.38 -6.98
CA SER A 228 -3.63 0.69 -7.99
C SER A 228 -4.21 0.29 -9.35
N SER A 229 -4.01 -0.96 -9.78
CA SER A 229 -4.58 -1.48 -11.03
C SER A 229 -6.09 -1.72 -10.92
N LEU A 230 -6.54 -2.21 -9.77
CA LEU A 230 -7.95 -2.50 -9.50
C LEU A 230 -8.79 -1.23 -9.55
N TYR A 231 -8.42 -0.22 -8.77
CA TYR A 231 -9.14 1.06 -8.72
C TYR A 231 -9.17 1.77 -10.07
N ALA A 232 -8.06 1.78 -10.80
CA ALA A 232 -8.00 2.32 -12.15
C ALA A 232 -8.95 1.59 -13.12
N SER A 233 -9.08 0.28 -12.99
CA SER A 233 -9.96 -0.55 -13.83
C SER A 233 -11.44 -0.36 -13.48
N LEU A 234 -11.76 -0.25 -12.18
CA LEU A 234 -13.13 -0.07 -11.69
C LEU A 234 -13.63 1.34 -11.92
N GLY A 235 -12.79 2.37 -11.74
CA GLY A 235 -13.13 3.76 -11.99
C GLY A 235 -13.64 4.02 -13.42
N GLN A 236 -13.22 3.21 -14.39
CA GLN A 236 -13.71 3.28 -15.77
C GLN A 236 -15.15 2.71 -15.94
N LYS A 237 -15.71 2.08 -14.93
CA LYS A 237 -17.00 1.39 -14.98
C LYS A 237 -18.08 2.06 -14.11
N VAL A 238 -17.67 2.95 -13.22
CA VAL A 238 -18.59 3.67 -12.36
C VAL A 238 -19.38 4.71 -13.16
N THR A 239 -20.60 4.98 -12.73
CA THR A 239 -21.51 5.90 -13.40
C THR A 239 -21.80 7.14 -12.56
N HIS A 240 -21.66 7.05 -11.24
CA HIS A 240 -21.90 8.14 -10.31
C HIS A 240 -20.61 8.94 -10.04
N ALA A 241 -20.69 10.27 -10.13
CA ALA A 241 -19.51 11.13 -9.99
C ALA A 241 -18.80 10.98 -8.63
N GLU A 242 -19.55 10.87 -7.52
CA GLU A 242 -18.95 10.66 -6.19
C GLU A 242 -18.23 9.30 -6.10
N VAL A 243 -18.74 8.25 -6.75
CA VAL A 243 -18.10 6.94 -6.77
C VAL A 243 -16.81 6.99 -7.60
N LEU A 244 -16.81 7.79 -8.68
CA LEU A 244 -15.60 8.06 -9.44
C LEU A 244 -14.55 8.78 -8.58
N GLU A 245 -14.95 9.81 -7.84
CA GLU A 245 -14.05 10.54 -6.93
C GLU A 245 -13.45 9.61 -5.88
N ILE A 246 -14.25 8.72 -5.29
CA ILE A 246 -13.83 7.72 -4.32
C ILE A 246 -12.78 6.78 -4.94
N THR A 247 -13.10 6.20 -6.09
CA THR A 247 -12.19 5.23 -6.73
C THR A 247 -10.89 5.86 -7.21
N LEU A 248 -10.93 7.12 -7.64
CA LEU A 248 -9.72 7.87 -7.99
C LEU A 248 -8.91 8.28 -6.76
N GLY A 249 -9.56 8.66 -5.66
CA GLY A 249 -8.90 9.04 -4.41
C GLY A 249 -8.13 7.88 -3.82
N ILE A 250 -8.82 6.78 -3.49
CA ILE A 250 -8.17 5.59 -2.92
C ILE A 250 -7.12 5.02 -3.89
N GLY A 251 -7.45 4.91 -5.18
CA GLY A 251 -6.49 4.44 -6.18
C GLY A 251 -5.23 5.30 -6.31
N ALA A 252 -5.27 6.58 -5.94
CA ALA A 252 -4.08 7.43 -5.87
C ALA A 252 -3.22 7.13 -4.63
N ASP A 253 -3.83 6.79 -3.51
CA ASP A 253 -3.13 6.37 -2.29
C ASP A 253 -2.42 5.02 -2.53
N GLU A 254 -3.07 4.05 -3.19
CA GLU A 254 -2.47 2.79 -3.63
C GLU A 254 -1.21 2.99 -4.50
N VAL A 255 -1.24 3.98 -5.40
CA VAL A 255 -0.06 4.33 -6.20
C VAL A 255 1.04 4.90 -5.32
N ALA A 256 0.72 5.72 -4.32
CA ALA A 256 1.70 6.28 -3.40
C ALA A 256 2.33 5.18 -2.54
N HIS A 257 1.53 4.26 -1.99
CA HIS A 257 2.00 3.10 -1.24
C HIS A 257 2.89 2.21 -2.12
N PHE A 258 2.49 1.89 -3.34
CA PHE A 258 3.31 1.13 -4.27
C PHE A 258 4.68 1.76 -4.49
N LEU A 259 4.76 3.09 -4.64
CA LEU A 259 6.02 3.79 -4.87
C LEU A 259 6.95 3.71 -3.66
N GLU A 260 6.44 3.66 -2.44
CA GLU A 260 7.24 3.46 -1.23
C GLU A 260 7.98 2.12 -1.28
N TRP A 261 7.30 1.06 -1.67
CA TRP A 261 7.83 -0.31 -1.68
C TRP A 261 8.57 -0.68 -2.97
N TRP A 262 8.22 -0.09 -4.09
CA TRP A 262 8.86 -0.32 -5.38
C TRP A 262 10.34 0.09 -5.39
N ILE A 263 10.69 1.15 -4.70
CA ILE A 263 12.03 1.72 -4.70
C ILE A 263 12.98 0.90 -3.81
N LEU A 264 12.48 0.18 -2.82
CA LEU A 264 13.29 -0.54 -1.83
C LEU A 264 14.26 -1.58 -2.41
N PRO A 265 13.89 -2.43 -3.37
CA PRO A 265 14.82 -3.39 -3.96
C PRO A 265 15.83 -2.77 -4.92
N ALA A 266 15.61 -1.52 -5.36
CA ALA A 266 16.34 -0.91 -6.48
C ALA A 266 17.56 -0.07 -6.09
N THR A 267 17.61 0.43 -4.86
CA THR A 267 18.73 1.24 -4.38
C THR A 267 19.53 0.47 -3.34
N PRO A 268 20.72 -0.06 -3.67
CA PRO A 268 21.66 -0.44 -2.63
C PRO A 268 21.93 0.81 -1.80
N SER A 269 21.73 0.73 -0.48
CA SER A 269 22.16 1.77 0.43
C SER A 269 23.64 2.09 0.14
N PRO A 270 24.05 3.36 0.17
CA PRO A 270 25.46 3.74 -0.01
C PRO A 270 26.42 2.95 0.90
N ASP A 271 25.97 2.52 2.07
CA ASP A 271 26.73 1.71 3.02
C ASP A 271 26.97 0.26 2.59
N ARG A 272 26.21 -0.28 1.61
CA ARG A 272 26.45 -1.65 1.13
C ARG A 272 27.64 -1.77 0.21
N ARG A 273 28.11 -0.70 -0.41
CA ARG A 273 29.29 -0.76 -1.30
C ARG A 273 30.58 -0.96 -0.53
N SER A 274 30.62 -0.62 0.77
CA SER A 274 31.80 -0.79 1.60
C SER A 274 31.92 -2.17 2.23
N ARG A 275 30.89 -3.03 2.18
CA ARG A 275 30.89 -4.36 2.80
C ARG A 275 31.06 -5.53 1.81
N ILE A 276 31.17 -5.25 0.51
CA ILE A 276 31.36 -6.29 -0.53
C ILE A 276 32.84 -6.39 -0.95
N THR A 277 33.71 -5.60 -0.38
CA THR A 277 35.16 -5.57 -0.73
C THR A 277 36.08 -6.04 0.37
N ASP A 278 35.60 -6.79 1.39
CA ASP A 278 36.47 -7.47 2.36
C ASP A 278 36.17 -8.97 2.39
#